data_a49aaf66c8b40752c7e3cfd757afa8ec
#
_entry.id   a49aaf66c8b40752c7e3cfd757afa8ec
#
_cell.length_a   1.000
_cell.length_b   1.000
_cell.length_c   1.000
_cell.angle_alpha   90.00
_cell.angle_beta   90.00
_cell.angle_gamma   90.00
#
_symmetry.space_group_name_H-M   'P 1'
#
loop_
_entity.id
_entity.type
_entity.pdbx_description
1 polymer ?
#
loop_
_entity_poly.entity_id
_entity_poly.type
_entity_poly.pdbx_seq_one_letter_code
_entity_poly.pdbx_strand_id
1 'polypeptide(L)'
;MLLVDDSHEIAQAVSFYCGAKNIDCRAVDNGREGLERIRKDKFDLILLDIAMPEFTGIDIIKSIKQEGSIESKNLVVFTASTNRRMLDEIKNSGVKEILRKPCSLDDLTELIEKYRPTTNINQNHLETLNHMNGINPLTRILLVDDDKDHLKLFTMILEGEGYSVEAYADPVTALQNFRPNYYDLALLDYLMPHLTGLKLYRRIKELDSRMKGFIITATHEQLTDIEDKSQRPENLKVIRKPISNEDLLRKINSILNQALPS
;
A
#
# COMPACT_ATOMS: atom_id res chain seq x y z
N MET A 1 14.96 -2.02 -5.50
CA MET A 1 14.45 -0.76 -6.07
C MET A 1 14.85 0.42 -5.19
N LEU A 2 15.04 1.62 -5.77
CA LEU A 2 15.22 2.89 -5.04
C LEU A 2 14.07 3.83 -5.38
N LEU A 3 13.46 4.44 -4.37
CA LEU A 3 12.54 5.56 -4.50
C LEU A 3 13.22 6.82 -3.94
N VAL A 4 13.24 7.90 -4.71
CA VAL A 4 13.73 9.22 -4.29
C VAL A 4 12.57 10.20 -4.42
N ASP A 5 11.96 10.59 -3.28
CA ASP A 5 10.72 11.36 -3.25
C ASP A 5 10.57 11.99 -1.85
N ASP A 6 10.34 13.29 -1.76
CA ASP A 6 10.20 14.01 -0.49
C ASP A 6 8.82 13.85 0.17
N SER A 7 7.87 13.25 -0.53
CA SER A 7 6.57 12.91 0.02
C SER A 7 6.63 11.64 0.87
N HIS A 8 6.48 11.80 2.16
CA HIS A 8 6.41 10.68 3.10
C HIS A 8 5.23 9.73 2.79
N GLU A 9 4.11 10.26 2.34
CA GLU A 9 2.92 9.48 1.95
C GLU A 9 3.21 8.57 0.75
N ILE A 10 3.89 9.10 -0.29
CA ILE A 10 4.28 8.32 -1.46
C ILE A 10 5.33 7.28 -1.08
N ALA A 11 6.32 7.67 -0.28
CA ALA A 11 7.36 6.76 0.18
C ALA A 11 6.77 5.56 0.95
N GLN A 12 5.79 5.82 1.82
CA GLN A 12 5.08 4.77 2.53
C GLN A 12 4.26 3.88 1.58
N ALA A 13 3.46 4.46 0.70
CA ALA A 13 2.61 3.69 -0.22
C ALA A 13 3.44 2.78 -1.13
N VAL A 14 4.54 3.30 -1.73
CA VAL A 14 5.42 2.52 -2.60
C VAL A 14 6.19 1.47 -1.83
N SER A 15 6.73 1.79 -0.65
CA SER A 15 7.43 0.82 0.20
C SER A 15 6.50 -0.31 0.65
N PHE A 16 5.29 0.05 0.98
CA PHE A 16 4.22 -0.87 1.35
C PHE A 16 3.89 -1.85 0.22
N TYR A 17 3.66 -1.32 -0.99
CA TYR A 17 3.45 -2.12 -2.18
C TYR A 17 4.61 -3.08 -2.46
N CYS A 18 5.85 -2.57 -2.38
CA CYS A 18 7.03 -3.37 -2.61
C CYS A 18 7.17 -4.51 -1.58
N GLY A 19 6.89 -4.22 -0.29
CA GLY A 19 6.88 -5.23 0.76
C GLY A 19 5.90 -6.36 0.48
N ALA A 20 4.67 -6.03 0.05
CA ALA A 20 3.65 -7.03 -0.32
C ALA A 20 4.06 -7.90 -1.52
N LYS A 21 4.99 -7.43 -2.35
CA LYS A 21 5.51 -8.16 -3.53
C LYS A 21 6.87 -8.79 -3.31
N ASN A 22 7.39 -8.80 -2.08
CA ASN A 22 8.75 -9.23 -1.76
C ASN A 22 9.83 -8.52 -2.61
N ILE A 23 9.66 -7.21 -2.80
CA ILE A 23 10.60 -6.36 -3.51
C ILE A 23 11.39 -5.54 -2.49
N ASP A 24 12.70 -5.67 -2.49
CA ASP A 24 13.56 -4.82 -1.67
C ASP A 24 13.47 -3.38 -2.20
N CYS A 25 12.86 -2.49 -1.42
CA CYS A 25 12.65 -1.10 -1.73
C CYS A 25 13.30 -0.22 -0.68
N ARG A 26 14.18 0.67 -1.14
CA ARG A 26 14.70 1.76 -0.31
C ARG A 26 14.05 3.05 -0.73
N ALA A 27 13.51 3.79 0.23
CA ALA A 27 13.02 5.14 0.04
C ALA A 27 13.97 6.13 0.70
N VAL A 28 14.24 7.24 0.01
CA VAL A 28 14.97 8.39 0.52
C VAL A 28 14.18 9.66 0.21
N ASP A 29 14.17 10.59 1.14
CA ASP A 29 13.30 11.79 1.12
C ASP A 29 14.01 13.05 0.64
N ASN A 30 15.26 12.95 0.21
CA ASN A 30 16.01 14.07 -0.30
C ASN A 30 16.94 13.70 -1.47
N GLY A 31 17.14 14.68 -2.37
CA GLY A 31 17.88 14.44 -3.60
C GLY A 31 19.38 14.20 -3.41
N ARG A 32 20.01 14.74 -2.36
CA ARG A 32 21.46 14.54 -2.12
C ARG A 32 21.73 13.10 -1.72
N GLU A 33 20.98 12.55 -0.78
CA GLU A 33 21.08 11.15 -0.43
C GLU A 33 20.71 10.25 -1.61
N GLY A 34 19.65 10.61 -2.37
CA GLY A 34 19.27 9.92 -3.60
C GLY A 34 20.44 9.78 -4.57
N LEU A 35 21.15 10.88 -4.86
CA LEU A 35 22.32 10.86 -5.74
C LEU A 35 23.44 9.98 -5.18
N GLU A 36 23.71 10.07 -3.89
CA GLU A 36 24.75 9.22 -3.25
C GLU A 36 24.44 7.74 -3.37
N ARG A 37 23.17 7.36 -3.14
CA ARG A 37 22.71 5.97 -3.29
C ARG A 37 22.84 5.48 -4.73
N ILE A 38 22.41 6.29 -5.69
CA ILE A 38 22.51 5.97 -7.12
C ILE A 38 23.97 5.74 -7.56
N ARG A 39 24.92 6.43 -6.95
CA ARG A 39 26.37 6.26 -7.23
C ARG A 39 26.96 5.02 -6.57
N LYS A 40 26.57 4.75 -5.32
CA LYS A 40 27.16 3.68 -4.50
C LYS A 40 26.57 2.31 -4.79
N ASP A 41 25.26 2.26 -5.01
CA ASP A 41 24.51 1.01 -5.06
C ASP A 41 24.00 0.72 -6.49
N LYS A 42 23.68 -0.54 -6.76
CA LYS A 42 22.99 -0.95 -7.99
C LYS A 42 21.52 -1.19 -7.66
N PHE A 43 20.65 -0.65 -8.48
CA PHE A 43 19.21 -0.83 -8.38
C PHE A 43 18.65 -1.30 -9.72
N ASP A 44 17.72 -2.25 -9.68
CA ASP A 44 17.04 -2.74 -10.87
C ASP A 44 16.06 -1.69 -11.41
N LEU A 45 15.52 -0.83 -10.54
CA LEU A 45 14.65 0.29 -10.86
C LEU A 45 14.92 1.45 -9.89
N ILE A 46 14.97 2.66 -10.44
CA ILE A 46 15.05 3.92 -9.69
C ILE A 46 13.84 4.77 -10.06
N LEU A 47 12.96 5.05 -9.10
CA LEU A 47 11.88 6.02 -9.22
C LEU A 47 12.36 7.34 -8.63
N LEU A 48 12.33 8.41 -9.43
CA LEU A 48 12.86 9.70 -9.07
C LEU A 48 11.81 10.81 -9.22
N ASP A 49 11.43 11.44 -8.11
CA ASP A 49 10.70 12.71 -8.19
C ASP A 49 11.63 13.83 -8.63
N ILE A 50 11.08 14.72 -9.46
CA ILE A 50 11.82 15.90 -9.92
C ILE A 50 11.53 17.15 -9.11
N ALA A 51 10.47 17.17 -8.31
CA ALA A 51 9.98 18.35 -7.61
C ALA A 51 10.35 18.39 -6.13
N MET A 52 11.56 17.92 -5.79
CA MET A 52 12.06 17.94 -4.42
C MET A 52 12.70 19.28 -4.06
N PRO A 53 12.66 19.72 -2.77
CA PRO A 53 13.32 20.92 -2.30
C PRO A 53 14.84 20.82 -2.35
N GLU A 54 15.52 21.95 -2.38
CA GLU A 54 16.99 22.15 -2.34
C GLU A 54 17.79 21.48 -3.48
N PHE A 55 17.70 20.17 -3.62
CA PHE A 55 18.39 19.40 -4.65
C PHE A 55 17.39 18.54 -5.41
N THR A 56 17.02 19.02 -6.58
CA THR A 56 15.91 18.48 -7.38
C THR A 56 16.29 17.19 -8.11
N GLY A 57 15.28 16.40 -8.55
CA GLY A 57 15.55 15.26 -9.40
C GLY A 57 16.20 15.63 -10.74
N ILE A 58 15.98 16.88 -11.22
CA ILE A 58 16.67 17.40 -12.41
C ILE A 58 18.17 17.54 -12.16
N ASP A 59 18.56 17.98 -10.97
CA ASP A 59 19.98 18.10 -10.60
C ASP A 59 20.65 16.73 -10.51
N ILE A 60 19.92 15.73 -10.03
CA ILE A 60 20.36 14.33 -10.03
C ILE A 60 20.58 13.84 -11.47
N ILE A 61 19.60 14.02 -12.36
CA ILE A 61 19.69 13.62 -13.77
C ILE A 61 20.88 14.27 -14.44
N LYS A 62 21.09 15.58 -14.24
CA LYS A 62 22.24 16.31 -14.79
C LYS A 62 23.56 15.75 -14.28
N SER A 63 23.67 15.49 -12.98
CA SER A 63 24.88 14.94 -12.35
C SER A 63 25.24 13.57 -12.93
N ILE A 64 24.27 12.65 -13.00
CA ILE A 64 24.46 11.30 -13.53
C ILE A 64 24.81 11.34 -15.03
N LYS A 65 24.20 12.26 -15.80
CA LYS A 65 24.47 12.44 -17.23
C LYS A 65 25.89 12.95 -17.46
N GLN A 66 26.35 13.91 -16.66
CA GLN A 66 27.73 14.41 -16.72
C GLN A 66 28.77 13.31 -16.42
N GLU A 67 28.42 12.36 -15.56
CA GLU A 67 29.24 11.20 -15.25
C GLU A 67 29.20 10.11 -16.34
N GLY A 68 28.40 10.28 -17.39
CA GLY A 68 28.25 9.30 -18.47
C GLY A 68 27.56 7.99 -18.05
N SER A 69 26.88 7.97 -16.90
CA SER A 69 26.35 6.74 -16.32
C SER A 69 24.82 6.59 -16.39
N ILE A 70 24.10 7.59 -16.95
CA ILE A 70 22.62 7.59 -16.95
C ILE A 70 22.03 6.44 -17.76
N GLU A 71 22.61 6.09 -18.89
CA GLU A 71 22.11 5.04 -19.77
C GLU A 71 22.16 3.64 -19.15
N SER A 72 23.13 3.44 -18.23
CA SER A 72 23.28 2.19 -17.48
C SER A 72 22.32 2.03 -16.32
N LYS A 73 21.54 3.08 -16.00
CA LYS A 73 20.57 3.09 -14.89
C LYS A 73 19.15 2.90 -15.43
N ASN A 74 18.38 2.06 -14.78
CA ASN A 74 16.93 1.98 -15.01
C ASN A 74 16.22 3.10 -14.23
N LEU A 75 16.45 4.34 -14.67
CA LEU A 75 15.92 5.52 -14.04
C LEU A 75 14.61 5.94 -14.72
N VAL A 76 13.55 5.98 -13.94
CA VAL A 76 12.20 6.42 -14.30
C VAL A 76 11.87 7.66 -13.49
N VAL A 77 11.43 8.70 -14.16
CA VAL A 77 10.95 9.92 -13.49
C VAL A 77 9.51 9.70 -13.02
N PHE A 78 9.25 10.01 -11.74
CA PHE A 78 7.94 9.88 -11.11
C PHE A 78 7.45 11.25 -10.64
N THR A 79 6.57 11.91 -11.40
CA THR A 79 6.29 13.34 -11.19
C THR A 79 4.86 13.76 -11.46
N ALA A 80 4.38 14.74 -10.67
CA ALA A 80 3.13 15.47 -10.92
C ALA A 80 3.28 16.62 -11.94
N SER A 81 4.50 16.98 -12.36
CA SER A 81 4.73 18.12 -13.24
C SER A 81 4.08 17.94 -14.61
N THR A 82 3.43 18.99 -15.09
CA THR A 82 2.81 19.08 -16.44
C THR A 82 3.60 19.93 -17.41
N ASN A 83 4.78 20.44 -17.02
CA ASN A 83 5.59 21.30 -17.86
C ASN A 83 6.20 20.52 -19.03
N ARG A 84 5.62 20.67 -20.22
CA ARG A 84 6.00 19.94 -21.42
C ARG A 84 7.48 20.11 -21.80
N ARG A 85 7.99 21.35 -21.77
CA ARG A 85 9.40 21.63 -22.14
C ARG A 85 10.36 20.85 -21.21
N MET A 86 10.13 20.93 -19.93
CA MET A 86 10.93 20.20 -18.94
C MET A 86 10.87 18.69 -19.12
N LEU A 87 9.68 18.16 -19.42
CA LEU A 87 9.50 16.72 -19.65
C LEU A 87 10.18 16.25 -20.93
N ASP A 88 10.17 17.07 -21.99
CA ASP A 88 10.89 16.78 -23.23
C ASP A 88 12.42 16.82 -23.02
N GLU A 89 12.93 17.76 -22.23
CA GLU A 89 14.34 17.79 -21.83
C GLU A 89 14.75 16.55 -21.04
N ILE A 90 13.89 16.11 -20.10
CA ILE A 90 14.10 14.90 -19.31
C ILE A 90 14.12 13.66 -20.21
N LYS A 91 13.17 13.51 -21.14
CA LYS A 91 13.17 12.39 -22.11
C LYS A 91 14.45 12.34 -22.94
N ASN A 92 14.96 13.49 -23.34
CA ASN A 92 16.18 13.60 -24.12
C ASN A 92 17.47 13.46 -23.26
N SER A 93 17.34 13.29 -21.94
CA SER A 93 18.49 13.15 -21.05
C SER A 93 19.01 11.72 -20.91
N GLY A 94 18.27 10.72 -21.36
CA GLY A 94 18.60 9.30 -21.24
C GLY A 94 17.84 8.55 -20.14
N VAL A 95 16.82 9.18 -19.51
CA VAL A 95 15.88 8.48 -18.61
C VAL A 95 15.06 7.47 -19.40
N LYS A 96 14.70 6.35 -18.77
CA LYS A 96 14.00 5.27 -19.48
C LYS A 96 12.56 5.66 -19.80
N GLU A 97 11.85 6.24 -18.85
CA GLU A 97 10.47 6.69 -19.01
C GLU A 97 10.02 7.65 -17.92
N ILE A 98 8.81 8.16 -18.05
CA ILE A 98 8.18 9.07 -17.11
C ILE A 98 6.85 8.48 -16.67
N LEU A 99 6.71 8.19 -15.38
CA LEU A 99 5.46 7.82 -14.72
C LEU A 99 4.83 9.08 -14.11
N ARG A 100 3.54 9.29 -14.35
CA ARG A 100 2.81 10.46 -13.87
C ARG A 100 2.21 10.22 -12.49
N LYS A 101 2.29 11.24 -11.62
CA LYS A 101 1.52 11.32 -10.37
C LYS A 101 0.20 12.05 -10.60
N PRO A 102 -0.94 11.59 -10.04
CA PRO A 102 -1.10 10.29 -9.39
C PRO A 102 -1.05 9.15 -10.42
N CYS A 103 -0.49 8.01 -10.06
CA CYS A 103 -0.57 6.78 -10.85
C CYS A 103 -1.40 5.74 -10.11
N SER A 104 -2.01 4.83 -10.86
CA SER A 104 -2.70 3.68 -10.28
C SER A 104 -1.69 2.63 -9.79
N LEU A 105 -2.13 1.72 -8.92
CA LEU A 105 -1.32 0.58 -8.54
C LEU A 105 -1.01 -0.34 -9.73
N ASP A 106 -1.87 -0.37 -10.75
CA ASP A 106 -1.62 -1.13 -11.98
C ASP A 106 -0.46 -0.55 -12.77
N ASP A 107 -0.40 0.79 -12.93
CA ASP A 107 0.72 1.48 -13.60
C ASP A 107 2.05 1.21 -12.88
N LEU A 108 2.03 1.27 -11.53
CA LEU A 108 3.22 0.99 -10.72
C LEU A 108 3.63 -0.48 -10.82
N THR A 109 2.66 -1.39 -10.83
CA THR A 109 2.88 -2.84 -10.98
C THR A 109 3.54 -3.14 -12.32
N GLU A 110 2.97 -2.64 -13.42
CA GLU A 110 3.48 -2.85 -14.77
C GLU A 110 4.91 -2.32 -14.90
N LEU A 111 5.17 -1.12 -14.34
CA LEU A 111 6.50 -0.54 -14.34
C LEU A 111 7.50 -1.42 -13.58
N ILE A 112 7.18 -1.86 -12.38
CA ILE A 112 8.09 -2.67 -11.55
C ILE A 112 8.36 -4.02 -12.20
N GLU A 113 7.34 -4.71 -12.71
CA GLU A 113 7.52 -6.01 -13.38
C GLU A 113 8.36 -5.87 -14.66
N LYS A 114 8.26 -4.77 -15.39
CA LYS A 114 9.08 -4.49 -16.57
C LYS A 114 10.59 -4.43 -16.27
N TYR A 115 10.96 -3.96 -15.08
CA TYR A 115 12.37 -3.82 -14.65
C TYR A 115 12.80 -4.90 -13.67
N ARG A 116 11.93 -5.87 -13.37
CA ARG A 116 12.25 -6.97 -12.48
C ARG A 116 13.29 -7.90 -13.12
N PRO A 117 14.39 -8.25 -12.42
CA PRO A 117 15.35 -9.23 -12.93
C PRO A 117 14.63 -10.56 -13.23
N THR A 118 14.87 -11.12 -14.41
CA THR A 118 14.39 -12.47 -14.77
C THR A 118 15.19 -13.53 -14.00
N THR A 119 14.97 -13.62 -12.71
CA THR A 119 15.44 -14.77 -11.93
C THR A 119 14.32 -15.81 -11.92
N ASN A 120 14.64 -17.01 -12.39
CA ASN A 120 13.77 -18.19 -12.27
C ASN A 120 13.35 -18.35 -10.81
N ILE A 121 12.16 -17.88 -10.48
CA ILE A 121 11.57 -18.15 -9.16
C ILE A 121 11.12 -19.62 -9.22
N ASN A 122 11.90 -20.48 -8.58
CA ASN A 122 11.48 -21.84 -8.30
C ASN A 122 10.13 -21.81 -7.57
N GLN A 123 9.12 -22.44 -8.15
CA GLN A 123 7.77 -22.60 -7.58
C GLN A 123 7.76 -23.27 -6.19
N ASN A 124 8.90 -23.77 -5.72
CA ASN A 124 9.02 -24.46 -4.43
C ASN A 124 9.02 -23.51 -3.20
N HIS A 125 9.05 -22.17 -3.39
CA HIS A 125 9.08 -21.25 -2.25
C HIS A 125 7.69 -20.90 -1.70
N LEU A 126 6.64 -21.10 -2.51
CA LEU A 126 5.25 -20.88 -2.09
C LEU A 126 4.73 -21.96 -1.12
N GLU A 127 5.24 -23.19 -1.23
CA GLU A 127 4.81 -24.28 -0.34
C GLU A 127 5.48 -24.23 1.05
N THR A 128 6.66 -23.63 1.15
CA THR A 128 7.41 -23.55 2.42
C THR A 128 6.92 -22.45 3.36
N LEU A 129 6.37 -21.36 2.83
CA LEU A 129 5.82 -20.25 3.63
C LEU A 129 4.48 -20.58 4.30
N ASN A 130 3.70 -21.49 3.70
CA ASN A 130 2.42 -21.94 4.27
C ASN A 130 2.57 -22.80 5.54
N HIS A 131 3.77 -23.27 5.85
CA HIS A 131 4.00 -24.17 7.01
C HIS A 131 4.59 -23.47 8.25
N MET A 132 5.03 -22.20 8.16
CA MET A 132 5.77 -21.58 9.27
C MET A 132 4.97 -20.60 10.14
N ASN A 133 3.78 -20.14 9.76
CA ASN A 133 3.13 -19.03 10.47
C ASN A 133 1.89 -19.38 11.30
N GLY A 134 1.48 -20.63 11.43
CA GLY A 134 0.36 -21.00 12.31
C GLY A 134 -0.98 -20.29 11.98
N ILE A 135 -1.08 -19.69 10.79
CA ILE A 135 -2.28 -19.02 10.31
C ILE A 135 -3.22 -20.14 9.82
N ASN A 136 -4.38 -20.19 10.42
CA ASN A 136 -5.43 -21.07 9.93
C ASN A 136 -5.75 -20.69 8.46
N PRO A 137 -5.50 -21.59 7.47
CA PRO A 137 -5.63 -21.25 6.03
C PRO A 137 -7.07 -20.90 5.61
N LEU A 138 -7.98 -20.72 6.54
CA LEU A 138 -9.39 -20.43 6.35
C LEU A 138 -9.82 -19.08 6.95
N THR A 139 -8.91 -18.26 7.49
CA THR A 139 -9.31 -16.94 8.03
C THR A 139 -9.78 -16.03 6.90
N ARG A 140 -11.05 -15.63 6.95
CA ARG A 140 -11.72 -14.85 5.93
C ARG A 140 -11.94 -13.41 6.39
N ILE A 141 -11.50 -12.48 5.56
CA ILE A 141 -11.57 -11.04 5.84
C ILE A 141 -12.52 -10.38 4.85
N LEU A 142 -13.50 -9.66 5.37
CA LEU A 142 -14.31 -8.72 4.60
C LEU A 142 -13.58 -7.38 4.58
N LEU A 143 -13.20 -6.92 3.39
CA LEU A 143 -12.54 -5.63 3.19
C LEU A 143 -13.46 -4.68 2.43
N VAL A 144 -13.71 -3.47 2.97
CA VAL A 144 -14.55 -2.46 2.30
C VAL A 144 -13.88 -1.10 2.36
N ASP A 145 -13.58 -0.55 1.20
CA ASP A 145 -12.95 0.78 1.02
C ASP A 145 -13.37 1.30 -0.36
N ASP A 146 -13.89 2.52 -0.48
CA ASP A 146 -14.32 3.08 -1.76
C ASP A 146 -13.16 3.47 -2.68
N ASP A 147 -11.94 3.58 -2.15
CA ASP A 147 -10.71 3.73 -2.91
C ASP A 147 -10.26 2.36 -3.45
N LYS A 148 -10.34 2.20 -4.77
CA LYS A 148 -9.98 0.95 -5.45
C LYS A 148 -8.49 0.60 -5.32
N ASP A 149 -7.62 1.61 -5.22
CA ASP A 149 -6.19 1.40 -5.05
C ASP A 149 -5.88 0.90 -3.64
N HIS A 150 -6.55 1.46 -2.62
CA HIS A 150 -6.50 0.92 -1.26
C HIS A 150 -7.02 -0.52 -1.19
N LEU A 151 -8.18 -0.80 -1.81
CA LEU A 151 -8.72 -2.16 -1.86
C LEU A 151 -7.73 -3.15 -2.43
N LYS A 152 -7.17 -2.82 -3.60
CA LYS A 152 -6.20 -3.68 -4.27
C LYS A 152 -4.96 -3.91 -3.42
N LEU A 153 -4.44 -2.84 -2.84
CA LEU A 153 -3.25 -2.88 -1.98
C LEU A 153 -3.47 -3.77 -0.74
N PHE A 154 -4.55 -3.50 0.04
CA PHE A 154 -4.83 -4.29 1.23
C PHE A 154 -5.16 -5.76 0.90
N THR A 155 -5.87 -6.02 -0.20
CA THR A 155 -6.13 -7.39 -0.66
C THR A 155 -4.81 -8.13 -0.91
N MET A 156 -3.90 -7.53 -1.67
CA MET A 156 -2.60 -8.15 -1.97
C MET A 156 -1.77 -8.46 -0.72
N ILE A 157 -1.78 -7.54 0.26
CA ILE A 157 -1.03 -7.74 1.50
C ILE A 157 -1.61 -8.90 2.31
N LEU A 158 -2.92 -8.88 2.48
CA LEU A 158 -3.61 -9.87 3.29
C LEU A 158 -3.55 -11.26 2.65
N GLU A 159 -3.75 -11.35 1.34
CA GLU A 159 -3.61 -12.62 0.59
C GLU A 159 -2.16 -13.12 0.60
N GLY A 160 -1.17 -12.21 0.51
CA GLY A 160 0.25 -12.55 0.65
C GLY A 160 0.61 -13.18 2.00
N GLU A 161 -0.15 -12.86 3.05
CA GLU A 161 -0.02 -13.43 4.39
C GLU A 161 -0.93 -14.65 4.63
N GLY A 162 -1.63 -15.13 3.59
CA GLY A 162 -2.44 -16.36 3.64
C GLY A 162 -3.89 -16.15 4.10
N TYR A 163 -4.37 -14.91 4.22
CA TYR A 163 -5.79 -14.63 4.45
C TYR A 163 -6.60 -14.79 3.18
N SER A 164 -7.87 -15.20 3.31
CA SER A 164 -8.84 -15.13 2.21
C SER A 164 -9.59 -13.80 2.28
N VAL A 165 -9.48 -12.97 1.25
CA VAL A 165 -10.08 -11.62 1.24
C VAL A 165 -11.24 -11.53 0.27
N GLU A 166 -12.37 -11.00 0.75
CA GLU A 166 -13.48 -10.61 -0.09
C GLU A 166 -13.65 -9.09 -0.01
N ALA A 167 -13.36 -8.41 -1.13
CA ALA A 167 -13.21 -6.95 -1.18
C ALA A 167 -14.37 -6.28 -1.93
N TYR A 168 -14.89 -5.18 -1.38
CA TYR A 168 -15.98 -4.40 -1.96
C TYR A 168 -15.63 -2.90 -1.97
N ALA A 169 -15.85 -2.26 -3.12
CA ALA A 169 -15.69 -0.81 -3.27
C ALA A 169 -16.95 -0.02 -2.83
N ASP A 170 -18.07 -0.70 -2.64
CA ASP A 170 -19.34 -0.08 -2.23
C ASP A 170 -19.87 -0.76 -0.96
N PRO A 171 -20.07 0.00 0.13
CA PRO A 171 -20.52 -0.54 1.40
C PRO A 171 -21.95 -1.11 1.36
N VAL A 172 -22.80 -0.61 0.45
CA VAL A 172 -24.16 -1.13 0.28
C VAL A 172 -24.12 -2.50 -0.36
N THR A 173 -23.31 -2.67 -1.39
CA THR A 173 -23.07 -3.97 -2.05
C THR A 173 -22.43 -4.97 -1.07
N ALA A 174 -21.47 -4.51 -0.26
CA ALA A 174 -20.87 -5.34 0.78
C ALA A 174 -21.91 -5.88 1.77
N LEU A 175 -22.82 -5.01 2.22
CA LEU A 175 -23.91 -5.40 3.15
C LEU A 175 -24.91 -6.37 2.50
N GLN A 176 -25.27 -6.13 1.25
CA GLN A 176 -26.21 -7.01 0.50
C GLN A 176 -25.65 -8.42 0.29
N ASN A 177 -24.33 -8.54 0.11
CA ASN A 177 -23.64 -9.83 -0.09
C ASN A 177 -23.06 -10.40 1.20
N PHE A 178 -23.28 -9.74 2.33
CA PHE A 178 -22.76 -10.20 3.61
C PHE A 178 -23.34 -11.57 3.99
N ARG A 179 -22.46 -12.48 4.39
CA ARG A 179 -22.80 -13.83 4.81
C ARG A 179 -22.49 -14.01 6.30
N PRO A 180 -23.50 -14.11 7.17
CA PRO A 180 -23.30 -14.38 8.60
C PRO A 180 -22.47 -15.67 8.82
N ASN A 181 -21.61 -15.67 9.81
CA ASN A 181 -20.72 -16.78 10.18
C ASN A 181 -19.70 -17.19 9.11
N TYR A 182 -19.50 -16.36 8.09
CA TYR A 182 -18.56 -16.65 7.00
C TYR A 182 -17.23 -15.91 7.17
N TYR A 183 -17.26 -14.69 7.68
CA TYR A 183 -16.07 -13.87 7.88
C TYR A 183 -15.63 -13.91 9.34
N ASP A 184 -14.30 -13.85 9.56
CA ASP A 184 -13.67 -13.80 10.87
C ASP A 184 -13.36 -12.36 11.30
N LEU A 185 -13.19 -11.46 10.32
CA LEU A 185 -12.81 -10.07 10.53
C LEU A 185 -13.37 -9.18 9.42
N ALA A 186 -13.80 -7.96 9.79
CA ALA A 186 -14.11 -6.89 8.85
C ALA A 186 -13.06 -5.76 8.96
N LEU A 187 -12.50 -5.35 7.83
CA LEU A 187 -11.67 -4.15 7.68
C LEU A 187 -12.45 -3.14 6.85
N LEU A 188 -12.83 -2.02 7.46
CA LEU A 188 -13.77 -1.08 6.86
C LEU A 188 -13.16 0.31 6.84
N ASP A 189 -13.10 0.97 5.69
CA ASP A 189 -12.80 2.40 5.67
C ASP A 189 -13.90 3.17 6.38
N TYR A 190 -13.53 4.25 7.06
CA TYR A 190 -14.50 5.05 7.80
C TYR A 190 -15.39 5.87 6.89
N LEU A 191 -14.78 6.58 5.92
CA LEU A 191 -15.48 7.49 5.04
C LEU A 191 -15.75 6.85 3.69
N MET A 192 -16.95 6.36 3.52
CA MET A 192 -17.44 5.83 2.25
C MET A 192 -18.74 6.50 1.85
N PRO A 193 -19.02 6.66 0.55
CA PRO A 193 -20.32 7.13 0.08
C PRO A 193 -21.47 6.26 0.59
N HIS A 194 -22.62 6.88 0.82
CA HIS A 194 -23.88 6.24 1.24
C HIS A 194 -23.88 5.64 2.65
N LEU A 195 -22.84 4.94 3.08
CA LEU A 195 -22.80 4.25 4.36
C LEU A 195 -21.39 4.30 4.96
N THR A 196 -21.21 4.99 6.09
CA THR A 196 -19.91 5.01 6.78
C THR A 196 -19.54 3.63 7.32
N GLY A 197 -18.23 3.36 7.45
CA GLY A 197 -17.76 2.07 7.97
C GLY A 197 -18.32 1.73 9.34
N LEU A 198 -18.52 2.73 10.23
CA LEU A 198 -19.13 2.50 11.54
C LEU A 198 -20.59 2.05 11.42
N LYS A 199 -21.36 2.68 10.52
CA LYS A 199 -22.76 2.29 10.28
C LYS A 199 -22.84 0.91 9.63
N LEU A 200 -21.94 0.62 8.68
CA LEU A 200 -21.82 -0.70 8.07
C LEU A 200 -21.49 -1.75 9.13
N TYR A 201 -20.52 -1.51 10.00
CA TYR A 201 -20.15 -2.44 11.06
C TYR A 201 -21.33 -2.72 12.02
N ARG A 202 -22.11 -1.70 12.41
CA ARG A 202 -23.30 -1.87 13.24
C ARG A 202 -24.32 -2.81 12.58
N ARG A 203 -24.57 -2.64 11.28
CA ARG A 203 -25.47 -3.53 10.51
C ARG A 203 -24.93 -4.96 10.43
N ILE A 204 -23.63 -5.11 10.21
CA ILE A 204 -22.96 -6.42 10.22
C ILE A 204 -23.11 -7.09 11.60
N LYS A 205 -22.94 -6.34 12.69
CA LYS A 205 -23.12 -6.86 14.05
C LYS A 205 -24.55 -7.28 14.39
N GLU A 206 -25.57 -6.65 13.79
CA GLU A 206 -26.96 -7.09 13.88
C GLU A 206 -27.16 -8.46 13.20
N LEU A 207 -26.42 -8.73 12.11
CA LEU A 207 -26.50 -9.98 11.35
C LEU A 207 -25.61 -11.09 11.91
N ASP A 208 -24.44 -10.71 12.45
CA ASP A 208 -23.46 -11.63 13.06
C ASP A 208 -22.83 -10.97 14.30
N SER A 209 -23.34 -11.31 15.47
CA SER A 209 -22.88 -10.75 16.75
C SER A 209 -21.43 -11.06 17.09
N ARG A 210 -20.82 -12.09 16.47
CA ARG A 210 -19.44 -12.51 16.73
C ARG A 210 -18.42 -11.72 15.90
N MET A 211 -18.88 -10.97 14.89
CA MET A 211 -17.99 -10.25 13.98
C MET A 211 -17.03 -9.35 14.75
N LYS A 212 -15.75 -9.48 14.44
CA LYS A 212 -14.68 -8.60 14.87
C LYS A 212 -14.39 -7.59 13.75
N GLY A 213 -13.95 -6.37 14.08
CA GLY A 213 -13.69 -5.39 13.03
C GLY A 213 -12.69 -4.32 13.38
N PHE A 214 -12.13 -3.75 12.33
CA PHE A 214 -11.37 -2.51 12.36
C PHE A 214 -12.04 -1.46 11.48
N ILE A 215 -12.14 -0.24 12.00
CA ILE A 215 -12.36 0.95 11.21
C ILE A 215 -10.99 1.53 10.85
N ILE A 216 -10.77 1.77 9.58
CA ILE A 216 -9.55 2.40 9.07
C ILE A 216 -9.89 3.85 8.72
N THR A 217 -9.11 4.82 9.21
CA THR A 217 -9.42 6.25 9.01
C THR A 217 -8.15 7.11 8.90
N ALA A 218 -8.22 8.17 8.08
CA ALA A 218 -7.11 9.10 7.85
C ALA A 218 -7.11 10.30 8.81
N THR A 219 -8.24 10.68 9.44
CA THR A 219 -8.37 11.95 10.17
C THR A 219 -8.71 11.80 11.65
N HIS A 220 -8.18 12.75 12.46
CA HIS A 220 -8.43 12.85 13.90
C HIS A 220 -9.85 13.34 14.22
N GLU A 221 -10.39 14.26 13.41
CA GLU A 221 -11.66 14.93 13.69
C GLU A 221 -12.89 14.02 13.56
N GLN A 222 -12.74 12.92 12.81
CA GLN A 222 -13.82 11.95 12.56
C GLN A 222 -13.92 10.87 13.64
N LEU A 223 -13.02 10.90 14.62
CA LEU A 223 -12.93 9.87 15.65
C LEU A 223 -13.85 10.13 16.86
N THR A 224 -14.42 11.33 17.00
CA THR A 224 -15.28 11.67 18.15
C THR A 224 -16.43 10.71 18.31
N ASP A 225 -17.06 10.29 17.20
CA ASP A 225 -18.16 9.32 17.19
C ASP A 225 -17.71 7.87 17.46
N ILE A 226 -16.40 7.58 17.28
CA ILE A 226 -15.81 6.25 17.47
C ILE A 226 -15.03 6.20 18.79
N GLU A 227 -14.50 7.32 19.29
CA GLU A 227 -13.74 7.42 20.54
C GLU A 227 -14.66 7.43 21.77
N ASP A 228 -15.93 7.78 21.61
CA ASP A 228 -16.91 7.57 22.65
C ASP A 228 -17.08 6.06 22.93
N LYS A 229 -16.36 5.57 23.91
CA LYS A 229 -16.38 4.17 24.31
C LYS A 229 -17.79 3.67 24.69
N SER A 230 -18.70 4.58 25.04
CA SER A 230 -20.08 4.23 25.41
C SER A 230 -20.95 3.86 24.20
N GLN A 231 -20.58 4.35 23.00
CA GLN A 231 -21.29 4.11 21.75
C GLN A 231 -20.56 3.14 20.80
N ARG A 232 -19.35 2.76 21.15
CA ARG A 232 -18.51 1.89 20.32
C ARG A 232 -18.97 0.45 20.44
N PRO A 233 -19.29 -0.21 19.29
CA PRO A 233 -19.63 -1.64 19.30
C PRO A 233 -18.48 -2.49 19.90
N GLU A 234 -18.84 -3.53 20.64
CA GLU A 234 -17.88 -4.52 21.11
C GLU A 234 -17.13 -5.14 19.92
N ASN A 235 -15.86 -5.48 20.15
CA ASN A 235 -14.96 -6.09 19.17
C ASN A 235 -14.65 -5.19 17.94
N LEU A 236 -14.91 -3.87 18.03
CA LEU A 236 -14.49 -2.90 17.05
C LEU A 236 -13.27 -2.14 17.54
N LYS A 237 -12.20 -2.13 16.74
CA LYS A 237 -10.99 -1.34 16.98
C LYS A 237 -10.79 -0.32 15.85
N VAL A 238 -9.93 0.64 16.08
CA VAL A 238 -9.61 1.69 15.09
C VAL A 238 -8.15 1.58 14.66
N ILE A 239 -7.94 1.72 13.37
CA ILE A 239 -6.62 1.83 12.74
C ILE A 239 -6.54 3.20 12.10
N ARG A 240 -5.49 3.94 12.41
CA ARG A 240 -5.22 5.25 11.81
C ARG A 240 -4.31 5.10 10.61
N LYS A 241 -4.67 5.71 9.48
CA LYS A 241 -3.81 5.89 8.31
C LYS A 241 -2.86 7.07 8.59
N PRO A 242 -1.59 7.03 8.18
CA PRO A 242 -0.93 5.91 7.53
C PRO A 242 -0.58 4.79 8.52
N ILE A 243 -0.63 3.54 8.06
CA ILE A 243 -0.25 2.36 8.86
C ILE A 243 0.76 1.52 8.06
N SER A 244 1.80 1.03 8.73
CA SER A 244 2.74 0.08 8.13
C SER A 244 2.12 -1.31 7.98
N ASN A 245 2.66 -2.14 7.06
CA ASN A 245 2.22 -3.53 6.89
C ASN A 245 2.35 -4.32 8.18
N GLU A 246 3.50 -4.19 8.83
CA GLU A 246 3.78 -4.90 10.08
C GLU A 246 2.80 -4.54 11.18
N ASP A 247 2.46 -3.25 11.31
CA ASP A 247 1.50 -2.78 12.30
C ASP A 247 0.08 -3.24 11.97
N LEU A 248 -0.31 -3.21 10.70
CA LEU A 248 -1.60 -3.71 10.25
C LEU A 248 -1.74 -5.20 10.59
N LEU A 249 -0.78 -6.02 10.17
CA LEU A 249 -0.78 -7.46 10.40
C LEU A 249 -0.71 -7.80 11.89
N ARG A 250 0.10 -7.07 12.67
CA ARG A 250 0.17 -7.23 14.13
C ARG A 250 -1.19 -6.96 14.79
N LYS A 251 -1.90 -5.90 14.36
CA LYS A 251 -3.23 -5.56 14.88
C LYS A 251 -4.26 -6.62 14.51
N ILE A 252 -4.26 -7.08 13.25
CA ILE A 252 -5.14 -8.16 12.76
C ILE A 252 -4.92 -9.42 13.59
N ASN A 253 -3.68 -9.88 13.72
CA ASN A 253 -3.33 -11.04 14.52
C ASN A 253 -3.77 -10.88 15.99
N SER A 254 -3.63 -9.68 16.56
CA SER A 254 -4.01 -9.41 17.94
C SER A 254 -5.51 -9.55 18.19
N ILE A 255 -6.37 -9.26 17.22
CA ILE A 255 -7.83 -9.37 17.37
C ILE A 255 -8.33 -10.79 17.03
N LEU A 256 -7.71 -11.45 16.05
CA LEU A 256 -8.07 -12.81 15.67
C LEU A 256 -7.75 -13.80 16.79
N ASN A 257 -6.61 -13.64 17.47
CA ASN A 257 -6.16 -14.52 18.56
C ASN A 257 -6.83 -14.25 19.92
N GLN A 258 -7.67 -13.20 20.03
CA GLN A 258 -8.47 -12.98 21.23
C GLN A 258 -9.64 -13.97 21.25
N ALA A 259 -9.67 -14.86 22.25
CA ALA A 259 -10.85 -15.70 22.51
C ALA A 259 -12.11 -14.84 22.67
N LEU A 260 -13.21 -15.27 22.08
CA LEU A 260 -14.51 -14.63 22.31
C LEU A 260 -14.82 -14.71 23.81
N PRO A 261 -15.30 -13.62 24.44
CA PRO A 261 -15.83 -13.72 25.80
C PRO A 261 -16.96 -14.75 25.79
N SER A 262 -16.88 -15.69 26.72
CA SER A 262 -17.84 -16.77 26.96
C SER A 262 -19.19 -16.22 27.38
#